data_1ebd25c392bf5e28a15baf2ce0fb2b1f
#
_entry.id   1ebd25c392bf5e28a15baf2ce0fb2b1f
#
_cell.length_a   1.000
_cell.length_b   1.000
_cell.length_c   1.000
_cell.angle_alpha   90.00
_cell.angle_beta   90.00
_cell.angle_gamma   90.00
#
_symmetry.space_group_name_H-M   'P 1'
#
loop_
_entity.id
_entity.type
_entity.pdbx_description
1 polymer ?
#
loop_
_entity_poly.entity_id
_entity_poly.type
_entity_poly.pdbx_seq_one_letter_code
_entity_poly.pdbx_strand_id
1 'polypeptide(L)'
;MNTADRTPADLLRSALAADPGRPLLTYYDDATGERVELSAATLANWVAKTGGLLQDQLGMARGERLALLLPAHWQTAVWLLAAAATGVVVEMDGDPAEADLVVAGPDRLDEARACTGERIALALRPLGGRFPQPPAGFADYAVEVPAHPDTFAAYDPPGPDDPALVVAGRALTGGELLAAARADAAERGLGPGARLMSLAGYDSWAGLSAGLYAPLAAGGSVVLCRNADRLDAGALAARRESERVTHFAD
;
A
#
# COMPACT_ATOMS: atom_id res chain seq x y z
N MET A 1 9.36 6.91 16.88
CA MET A 1 9.76 7.31 15.52
C MET A 1 11.26 7.04 15.38
N ASN A 2 11.65 6.18 14.42
CA ASN A 2 13.08 5.89 14.20
C ASN A 2 13.66 6.98 13.29
N THR A 3 14.59 7.78 13.82
CA THR A 3 15.23 8.87 13.06
C THR A 3 16.25 8.36 12.03
N ALA A 4 16.60 7.07 12.08
CA ALA A 4 17.50 6.43 11.14
C ALA A 4 16.82 6.06 9.81
N ASP A 5 15.48 6.01 9.77
CA ASP A 5 14.74 5.70 8.53
C ASP A 5 14.95 6.81 7.50
N ARG A 6 15.31 6.44 6.28
CA ARG A 6 15.63 7.33 5.17
C ARG A 6 14.69 7.20 3.97
N THR A 7 14.02 6.07 3.84
CA THR A 7 13.10 5.74 2.76
C THR A 7 11.80 5.14 3.30
N PRO A 8 10.71 5.09 2.52
CA PRO A 8 9.47 4.46 2.96
C PRO A 8 9.62 2.96 3.27
N ALA A 9 10.55 2.26 2.60
CA ALA A 9 10.84 0.85 2.89
C ALA A 9 11.38 0.64 4.33
N ASP A 10 12.06 1.64 4.89
CA ASP A 10 12.58 1.58 6.25
C ASP A 10 11.45 1.56 7.30
N LEU A 11 10.31 2.18 7.00
CA LEU A 11 9.16 2.24 7.93
C LEU A 11 8.66 0.85 8.31
N LEU A 12 8.49 -0.02 7.32
CA LEU A 12 8.04 -1.40 7.58
C LEU A 12 9.12 -2.20 8.30
N ARG A 13 10.40 -2.01 7.94
CA ARG A 13 11.54 -2.64 8.62
C ARG A 13 11.61 -2.23 10.08
N SER A 14 11.43 -0.95 10.38
CA SER A 14 11.38 -0.42 11.75
C SER A 14 10.18 -0.95 12.55
N ALA A 15 9.00 -1.05 11.91
CA ALA A 15 7.83 -1.62 12.55
C ALA A 15 8.02 -3.11 12.87
N LEU A 16 8.60 -3.88 11.95
CA LEU A 16 8.92 -5.30 12.12
C LEU A 16 9.95 -5.53 13.25
N ALA A 17 10.98 -4.70 13.30
CA ALA A 17 12.00 -4.79 14.34
C ALA A 17 11.46 -4.43 15.75
N ALA A 18 10.46 -3.54 15.81
CA ALA A 18 9.87 -3.12 17.09
C ALA A 18 8.95 -4.18 17.68
N ASP A 19 8.03 -4.71 16.88
CA ASP A 19 7.08 -5.78 17.29
C ASP A 19 6.49 -6.45 16.05
N PRO A 20 6.98 -7.62 15.65
CA PRO A 20 6.49 -8.35 14.48
C PRO A 20 5.04 -8.83 14.60
N GLY A 21 4.56 -9.08 15.82
CA GLY A 21 3.20 -9.56 16.10
C GLY A 21 2.14 -8.47 16.14
N ARG A 22 2.53 -7.21 16.25
CA ARG A 22 1.60 -6.09 16.40
C ARG A 22 0.74 -5.92 15.13
N PRO A 23 -0.61 -5.77 15.26
CA PRO A 23 -1.46 -5.34 14.16
C PRO A 23 -0.95 -4.00 13.59
N LEU A 24 -0.59 -3.98 12.31
CA LEU A 24 -0.06 -2.80 11.64
C LEU A 24 -1.07 -2.17 10.70
N LEU A 25 -1.79 -3.01 9.95
CA LEU A 25 -2.86 -2.58 9.05
C LEU A 25 -4.09 -3.46 9.26
N THR A 26 -5.22 -2.84 9.62
CA THR A 26 -6.54 -3.47 9.62
C THR A 26 -7.36 -2.82 8.51
N TYR A 27 -7.96 -3.63 7.67
CA TYR A 27 -8.76 -3.21 6.53
C TYR A 27 -10.22 -3.63 6.69
N TYR A 28 -11.12 -2.74 6.30
CA TYR A 28 -12.55 -3.00 6.18
C TYR A 28 -13.05 -2.58 4.80
N ASP A 29 -13.90 -3.41 4.19
CA ASP A 29 -14.73 -3.02 3.05
C ASP A 29 -16.20 -3.24 3.37
N ASP A 30 -16.92 -2.14 3.56
CA ASP A 30 -18.34 -2.16 3.95
C ASP A 30 -19.29 -2.49 2.78
N ALA A 31 -18.77 -2.61 1.55
CA ALA A 31 -19.53 -3.12 0.42
C ALA A 31 -19.56 -4.65 0.39
N THR A 32 -18.49 -5.30 0.85
CA THR A 32 -18.33 -6.76 0.81
C THR A 32 -18.42 -7.43 2.18
N GLY A 33 -18.28 -6.66 3.26
CA GLY A 33 -18.16 -7.16 4.62
C GLY A 33 -16.78 -7.73 4.94
N GLU A 34 -15.78 -7.47 4.10
CA GLU A 34 -14.43 -7.94 4.34
C GLU A 34 -13.79 -7.23 5.54
N ARG A 35 -13.15 -8.03 6.42
CA ARG A 35 -12.20 -7.57 7.43
C ARG A 35 -10.92 -8.37 7.32
N VAL A 36 -9.80 -7.68 7.15
CA VAL A 36 -8.46 -8.27 7.15
C VAL A 36 -7.61 -7.53 8.18
N GLU A 37 -6.83 -8.26 8.97
CA GLU A 37 -5.86 -7.68 9.88
C GLU A 37 -4.49 -8.29 9.59
N LEU A 38 -3.52 -7.42 9.31
CA LEU A 38 -2.15 -7.79 9.03
C LEU A 38 -1.26 -7.31 10.16
N SER A 39 -0.56 -8.25 10.80
CA SER A 39 0.56 -7.91 11.68
C SER A 39 1.72 -7.33 10.88
N ALA A 40 2.70 -6.72 11.57
CA ALA A 40 3.92 -6.25 10.92
C ALA A 40 4.62 -7.38 10.14
N ALA A 41 4.70 -8.60 10.71
CA ALA A 41 5.28 -9.76 10.05
C ALA A 41 4.46 -10.18 8.82
N THR A 42 3.13 -10.26 8.94
CA THR A 42 2.27 -10.67 7.81
C THR A 42 2.35 -9.65 6.66
N LEU A 43 2.33 -8.36 6.98
CA LEU A 43 2.48 -7.31 5.96
C LEU A 43 3.87 -7.38 5.30
N ALA A 44 4.94 -7.59 6.09
CA ALA A 44 6.29 -7.74 5.57
C ALA A 44 6.45 -8.95 4.64
N ASN A 45 5.81 -10.08 4.94
CA ASN A 45 5.81 -11.26 4.07
C ASN A 45 5.14 -10.96 2.72
N TRP A 46 3.97 -10.30 2.73
CA TRP A 46 3.31 -9.87 1.49
C TRP A 46 4.18 -8.89 0.68
N VAL A 47 4.80 -7.93 1.35
CA VAL A 47 5.71 -6.96 0.71
C VAL A 47 6.93 -7.67 0.12
N ALA A 48 7.53 -8.63 0.84
CA ALA A 48 8.67 -9.40 0.35
C ALA A 48 8.30 -10.23 -0.89
N LYS A 49 7.18 -10.94 -0.86
CA LYS A 49 6.69 -11.72 -2.02
C LYS A 49 6.41 -10.82 -3.23
N THR A 50 5.80 -9.65 -3.01
CA THR A 50 5.51 -8.70 -4.08
C THR A 50 6.80 -8.06 -4.62
N GLY A 51 7.78 -7.80 -3.75
CA GLY A 51 9.13 -7.37 -4.17
C GLY A 51 9.83 -8.41 -5.05
N GLY A 52 9.76 -9.69 -4.68
CA GLY A 52 10.25 -10.79 -5.50
C GLY A 52 9.51 -10.90 -6.85
N LEU A 53 8.19 -10.74 -6.85
CA LEU A 53 7.42 -10.68 -8.09
C LEU A 53 7.91 -9.54 -8.99
N LEU A 54 8.05 -8.32 -8.45
CA LEU A 54 8.53 -7.15 -9.20
C LEU A 54 9.94 -7.39 -9.78
N GLN A 55 10.89 -7.79 -8.94
CA GLN A 55 12.30 -7.88 -9.30
C GLN A 55 12.65 -9.14 -10.09
N ASP A 56 12.22 -10.33 -9.60
CA ASP A 56 12.73 -11.61 -10.10
C ASP A 56 11.87 -12.19 -11.23
N GLN A 57 10.56 -11.93 -11.24
CA GLN A 57 9.66 -12.45 -12.25
C GLN A 57 9.35 -11.43 -13.34
N LEU A 58 8.99 -10.19 -12.97
CA LEU A 58 8.65 -9.13 -13.92
C LEU A 58 9.89 -8.37 -14.42
N GLY A 59 11.04 -8.53 -13.75
CA GLY A 59 12.30 -7.91 -14.15
C GLY A 59 12.32 -6.39 -13.98
N MET A 60 11.44 -5.84 -13.13
CA MET A 60 11.34 -4.40 -12.91
C MET A 60 12.62 -3.85 -12.28
N ALA A 61 13.20 -2.84 -12.92
CA ALA A 61 14.38 -2.13 -12.45
C ALA A 61 14.02 -0.87 -11.65
N ARG A 62 15.00 -0.38 -10.87
CA ARG A 62 14.87 0.89 -10.16
C ARG A 62 14.64 2.04 -11.14
N GLY A 63 13.63 2.86 -10.85
CA GLY A 63 13.24 4.00 -11.67
C GLY A 63 12.19 3.70 -12.74
N GLU A 64 11.88 2.42 -13.01
CA GLU A 64 10.76 2.06 -13.89
C GLU A 64 9.42 2.41 -13.25
N ARG A 65 8.42 2.65 -14.09
CA ARG A 65 7.13 3.25 -13.72
C ARG A 65 6.04 2.21 -13.59
N LEU A 66 5.35 2.22 -12.46
CA LEU A 66 4.16 1.42 -12.17
C LEU A 66 2.92 2.32 -12.13
N ALA A 67 2.00 2.18 -13.10
CA ALA A 67 0.65 2.73 -12.99
C ALA A 67 -0.18 1.88 -12.04
N LEU A 68 -0.52 2.43 -10.86
CA LEU A 68 -1.26 1.71 -9.83
C LEU A 68 -2.72 2.13 -9.82
N LEU A 69 -3.57 1.33 -10.50
CA LEU A 69 -5.01 1.57 -10.69
C LEU A 69 -5.83 0.77 -9.67
N LEU A 70 -5.53 0.99 -8.40
CA LEU A 70 -6.16 0.30 -7.28
C LEU A 70 -6.78 1.30 -6.28
N PRO A 71 -7.93 0.97 -5.67
CA PRO A 71 -8.50 1.79 -4.60
C PRO A 71 -7.69 1.69 -3.31
N ALA A 72 -8.10 2.44 -2.28
CA ALA A 72 -7.63 2.23 -0.92
C ALA A 72 -7.99 0.80 -0.47
N HIS A 73 -6.96 -0.05 -0.34
CA HIS A 73 -7.09 -1.47 -0.05
C HIS A 73 -5.80 -1.98 0.63
N TRP A 74 -5.87 -3.05 1.42
CA TRP A 74 -4.68 -3.61 2.05
C TRP A 74 -3.63 -4.10 1.02
N GLN A 75 -4.06 -4.65 -0.12
CA GLN A 75 -3.14 -5.06 -1.19
C GLN A 75 -2.49 -3.85 -1.88
N THR A 76 -3.19 -2.72 -2.00
CA THR A 76 -2.60 -1.48 -2.51
C THR A 76 -1.47 -0.98 -1.60
N ALA A 77 -1.66 -1.08 -0.27
CA ALA A 77 -0.58 -0.77 0.68
C ALA A 77 0.62 -1.71 0.52
N VAL A 78 0.39 -3.01 0.24
CA VAL A 78 1.47 -3.97 -0.07
C VAL A 78 2.24 -3.54 -1.32
N TRP A 79 1.56 -3.19 -2.42
CA TRP A 79 2.19 -2.74 -3.66
C TRP A 79 3.01 -1.46 -3.48
N LEU A 80 2.48 -0.47 -2.74
CA LEU A 80 3.20 0.78 -2.42
C LEU A 80 4.49 0.52 -1.65
N LEU A 81 4.45 -0.37 -0.65
CA LEU A 81 5.63 -0.70 0.15
C LEU A 81 6.63 -1.60 -0.59
N ALA A 82 6.15 -2.50 -1.45
CA ALA A 82 7.02 -3.34 -2.28
C ALA A 82 7.74 -2.51 -3.35
N ALA A 83 7.04 -1.61 -4.03
CA ALA A 83 7.63 -0.69 -4.98
C ALA A 83 8.68 0.22 -4.30
N ALA A 84 8.38 0.72 -3.09
CA ALA A 84 9.37 1.48 -2.31
C ALA A 84 10.60 0.65 -1.91
N ALA A 85 10.48 -0.67 -1.78
CA ALA A 85 11.59 -1.55 -1.46
C ALA A 85 12.44 -1.92 -2.69
N THR A 86 11.83 -1.99 -3.88
CA THR A 86 12.50 -2.30 -5.15
C THR A 86 13.04 -1.05 -5.86
N GLY A 87 12.52 0.15 -5.54
CA GLY A 87 12.84 1.40 -6.23
C GLY A 87 12.01 1.64 -7.50
N VAL A 88 10.94 0.88 -7.70
CA VAL A 88 9.95 1.13 -8.75
C VAL A 88 9.12 2.37 -8.39
N VAL A 89 8.95 3.28 -9.34
CA VAL A 89 8.21 4.53 -9.14
C VAL A 89 6.71 4.27 -9.29
N VAL A 90 5.94 4.47 -8.23
CA VAL A 90 4.49 4.32 -8.29
C VAL A 90 3.83 5.61 -8.77
N GLU A 91 2.96 5.50 -9.77
CA GLU A 91 2.06 6.56 -10.19
C GLU A 91 0.62 6.16 -9.84
N MET A 92 0.08 6.80 -8.80
CA MET A 92 -1.31 6.60 -8.42
C MET A 92 -2.22 7.16 -9.52
N ASP A 93 -3.10 6.31 -10.05
CA ASP A 93 -3.93 6.64 -11.23
C ASP A 93 -3.11 7.13 -12.45
N GLY A 94 -1.87 6.62 -12.58
CA GLY A 94 -0.99 6.93 -13.71
C GLY A 94 -1.53 6.42 -15.04
N ASP A 95 -1.08 7.03 -16.15
CA ASP A 95 -1.45 6.59 -17.50
C ASP A 95 -0.82 5.22 -17.82
N PRO A 96 -1.60 4.15 -18.03
CA PRO A 96 -1.06 2.84 -18.37
C PRO A 96 -0.23 2.82 -19.66
N ALA A 97 -0.51 3.72 -20.61
CA ALA A 97 0.23 3.77 -21.87
C ALA A 97 1.68 4.26 -21.70
N GLU A 98 1.95 4.98 -20.62
CA GLU A 98 3.26 5.55 -20.28
C GLU A 98 4.01 4.73 -19.21
N ALA A 99 3.44 3.61 -18.75
CA ALA A 99 3.99 2.80 -17.68
C ALA A 99 4.67 1.51 -18.21
N ASP A 100 5.71 1.07 -17.52
CA ASP A 100 6.39 -0.21 -17.78
C ASP A 100 5.58 -1.38 -17.21
N LEU A 101 4.85 -1.13 -16.13
CA LEU A 101 3.93 -2.07 -15.48
C LEU A 101 2.62 -1.36 -15.14
N VAL A 102 1.49 -2.03 -15.35
CA VAL A 102 0.20 -1.62 -14.78
C VAL A 102 -0.32 -2.68 -13.82
N VAL A 103 -0.82 -2.22 -12.68
CA VAL A 103 -1.51 -3.04 -11.69
C VAL A 103 -2.93 -2.52 -11.51
N ALA A 104 -3.94 -3.33 -11.83
CA ALA A 104 -5.32 -2.88 -11.91
C ALA A 104 -6.29 -3.76 -11.11
N GLY A 105 -7.29 -3.11 -10.52
CA GLY A 105 -8.48 -3.76 -9.96
C GLY A 105 -9.50 -4.13 -11.04
N PRO A 106 -10.57 -4.88 -10.68
CA PRO A 106 -11.55 -5.40 -11.64
C PRO A 106 -12.23 -4.30 -12.48
N ASP A 107 -12.45 -3.14 -11.86
CA ASP A 107 -13.18 -2.02 -12.49
C ASP A 107 -12.32 -1.18 -13.45
N ARG A 108 -10.99 -1.42 -13.48
CA ARG A 108 -10.02 -0.63 -14.25
C ARG A 108 -9.27 -1.47 -15.31
N LEU A 109 -9.68 -2.73 -15.55
CA LEU A 109 -8.98 -3.65 -16.47
C LEU A 109 -8.98 -3.15 -17.92
N ASP A 110 -10.08 -2.56 -18.39
CA ASP A 110 -10.15 -2.07 -19.77
C ASP A 110 -9.20 -0.91 -20.02
N GLU A 111 -9.08 0.02 -19.07
CA GLU A 111 -8.11 1.09 -19.09
C GLU A 111 -6.67 0.56 -19.05
N ALA A 112 -6.40 -0.39 -18.17
CA ALA A 112 -5.09 -1.01 -18.01
C ALA A 112 -4.57 -1.72 -19.27
N ARG A 113 -5.45 -2.06 -20.24
CA ARG A 113 -5.05 -2.65 -21.54
C ARG A 113 -4.19 -1.74 -22.41
N ALA A 114 -4.18 -0.43 -22.12
CA ALA A 114 -3.32 0.53 -22.82
C ALA A 114 -1.83 0.32 -22.51
N CYS A 115 -1.49 -0.31 -21.38
CA CYS A 115 -0.10 -0.66 -21.07
C CYS A 115 0.44 -1.68 -22.07
N THR A 116 1.60 -1.36 -22.67
CA THR A 116 2.33 -2.26 -23.60
C THR A 116 3.36 -3.14 -22.89
N GLY A 117 3.69 -2.80 -21.63
CA GLY A 117 4.57 -3.57 -20.74
C GLY A 117 3.81 -4.67 -19.99
N GLU A 118 4.22 -4.91 -18.75
CA GLU A 118 3.65 -5.92 -17.89
C GLU A 118 2.26 -5.52 -17.34
N ARG A 119 1.36 -6.50 -17.20
CA ARG A 119 -0.02 -6.27 -16.74
C ARG A 119 -0.41 -7.27 -15.67
N ILE A 120 -0.65 -6.77 -14.46
CA ILE A 120 -1.11 -7.56 -13.31
C ILE A 120 -2.54 -7.15 -12.95
N ALA A 121 -3.40 -8.12 -12.72
CA ALA A 121 -4.76 -7.91 -12.24
C ALA A 121 -4.92 -8.41 -10.80
N LEU A 122 -5.62 -7.64 -9.97
CA LEU A 122 -6.04 -8.02 -8.63
C LEU A 122 -7.57 -8.18 -8.60
N ALA A 123 -8.05 -9.33 -8.16
CA ALA A 123 -9.49 -9.55 -8.04
C ALA A 123 -10.13 -8.77 -6.88
N LEU A 124 -9.33 -8.25 -5.94
CA LEU A 124 -9.75 -7.53 -4.73
C LEU A 124 -10.86 -8.28 -3.96
N ARG A 125 -10.75 -9.61 -3.94
CA ARG A 125 -11.67 -10.50 -3.23
C ARG A 125 -11.18 -10.73 -1.79
N PRO A 126 -12.07 -11.06 -0.87
CA PRO A 126 -11.69 -11.35 0.50
C PRO A 126 -10.51 -12.32 0.60
N LEU A 127 -9.60 -12.02 1.54
CA LEU A 127 -8.36 -12.77 1.78
C LEU A 127 -7.40 -12.81 0.57
N GLY A 128 -7.51 -11.85 -0.37
CA GLY A 128 -6.67 -11.82 -1.57
C GLY A 128 -6.98 -12.94 -2.57
N GLY A 129 -8.23 -13.36 -2.62
CA GLY A 129 -8.66 -14.46 -3.50
C GLY A 129 -8.47 -14.15 -4.99
N ARG A 130 -8.14 -15.21 -5.77
CA ARG A 130 -7.93 -15.13 -7.22
C ARG A 130 -9.23 -14.86 -8.01
N PHE A 131 -9.08 -14.44 -9.25
CA PHE A 131 -10.19 -14.40 -10.18
C PHE A 131 -10.76 -15.81 -10.44
N PRO A 132 -12.10 -15.97 -10.58
CA PRO A 132 -12.69 -17.23 -11.03
C PRO A 132 -12.23 -17.62 -12.45
N GLN A 133 -12.03 -16.60 -13.31
CA GLN A 133 -11.42 -16.69 -14.62
C GLN A 133 -10.45 -15.52 -14.75
N PRO A 134 -9.14 -15.78 -14.92
CA PRO A 134 -8.15 -14.72 -15.09
C PRO A 134 -8.50 -13.82 -16.27
N PRO A 135 -8.39 -12.49 -16.14
CA PRO A 135 -8.64 -11.57 -17.24
C PRO A 135 -7.65 -11.82 -18.39
N ALA A 136 -8.14 -11.94 -19.62
CA ALA A 136 -7.27 -12.18 -20.77
C ALA A 136 -6.22 -11.06 -20.93
N GLY A 137 -4.95 -11.45 -21.04
CA GLY A 137 -3.83 -10.53 -21.19
C GLY A 137 -3.32 -9.92 -19.90
N PHE A 138 -3.73 -10.45 -18.74
CA PHE A 138 -3.21 -10.08 -17.42
C PHE A 138 -2.73 -11.33 -16.68
N ALA A 139 -1.68 -11.19 -15.87
CA ALA A 139 -1.37 -12.17 -14.86
C ALA A 139 -2.22 -11.90 -13.60
N ASP A 140 -2.71 -12.95 -12.95
CA ASP A 140 -3.48 -12.84 -11.70
C ASP A 140 -2.52 -12.80 -10.51
N TYR A 141 -2.47 -11.66 -9.82
CA TYR A 141 -1.62 -11.47 -8.65
C TYR A 141 -1.74 -12.59 -7.61
N ALA A 142 -2.96 -13.06 -7.35
CA ALA A 142 -3.20 -14.10 -6.36
C ALA A 142 -2.67 -15.49 -6.79
N VAL A 143 -2.37 -15.68 -8.07
CA VAL A 143 -1.72 -16.89 -8.60
C VAL A 143 -0.20 -16.75 -8.56
N GLU A 144 0.32 -15.59 -8.94
CA GLU A 144 1.76 -15.37 -9.11
C GLU A 144 2.49 -15.15 -7.77
N VAL A 145 1.97 -14.26 -6.91
CA VAL A 145 2.67 -13.83 -5.70
C VAL A 145 3.00 -14.94 -4.69
N PRO A 146 2.19 -16.02 -4.52
CA PRO A 146 2.53 -17.07 -3.54
C PRO A 146 3.80 -17.85 -3.86
N ALA A 147 4.27 -17.83 -5.12
CA ALA A 147 5.48 -18.53 -5.53
C ALA A 147 6.77 -17.87 -5.01
N HIS A 148 6.71 -16.62 -4.56
CA HIS A 148 7.86 -15.87 -4.07
C HIS A 148 8.11 -16.08 -2.58
N PRO A 149 9.39 -15.96 -2.13
CA PRO A 149 9.76 -16.16 -0.72
C PRO A 149 9.26 -15.03 0.18
N ASP A 150 9.14 -15.33 1.48
CA ASP A 150 8.77 -14.37 2.54
C ASP A 150 9.92 -13.40 2.91
N THR A 151 11.04 -13.46 2.19
CA THR A 151 12.21 -12.59 2.38
C THR A 151 12.58 -11.94 1.05
N PHE A 152 12.97 -10.67 1.10
CA PHE A 152 13.35 -9.90 -0.08
C PHE A 152 14.58 -9.02 0.21
N ALA A 153 15.47 -8.93 -0.78
CA ALA A 153 16.57 -7.98 -0.81
C ALA A 153 16.68 -7.41 -2.23
N ALA A 154 16.63 -6.08 -2.34
CA ALA A 154 16.79 -5.43 -3.64
C ALA A 154 18.20 -5.62 -4.18
N TYR A 155 18.34 -5.92 -5.48
CA TYR A 155 19.64 -5.98 -6.16
C TYR A 155 20.29 -4.61 -6.28
N ASP A 156 19.46 -3.57 -6.46
CA ASP A 156 19.86 -2.16 -6.52
C ASP A 156 18.96 -1.34 -5.57
N PRO A 157 19.31 -1.27 -4.25
CA PRO A 157 18.47 -0.65 -3.25
C PRO A 157 18.26 0.84 -3.51
N PRO A 158 17.00 1.36 -3.46
CA PRO A 158 16.74 2.77 -3.65
C PRO A 158 17.27 3.63 -2.50
N GLY A 159 17.75 4.82 -2.84
CA GLY A 159 18.14 5.86 -1.90
C GLY A 159 17.03 6.88 -1.63
N PRO A 160 17.27 7.82 -0.69
CA PRO A 160 16.28 8.85 -0.36
C PRO A 160 16.04 9.86 -1.49
N ASP A 161 16.97 10.02 -2.40
CA ASP A 161 16.90 10.98 -3.51
C ASP A 161 16.26 10.37 -4.77
N ASP A 162 16.03 9.05 -4.78
CA ASP A 162 15.39 8.37 -5.90
C ASP A 162 13.88 8.69 -5.96
N PRO A 163 13.30 8.87 -7.16
CA PRO A 163 11.86 8.99 -7.34
C PRO A 163 11.12 7.78 -6.73
N ALA A 164 10.00 8.00 -6.05
CA ALA A 164 9.28 6.94 -5.38
C ALA A 164 7.76 6.94 -5.66
N LEU A 165 7.14 8.12 -5.70
CA LEU A 165 5.68 8.23 -5.80
C LEU A 165 5.28 9.46 -6.60
N VAL A 166 4.28 9.29 -7.47
CA VAL A 166 3.51 10.38 -8.07
C VAL A 166 2.05 10.20 -7.65
N VAL A 167 1.44 11.23 -7.08
CA VAL A 167 0.03 11.25 -6.69
C VAL A 167 -0.57 12.63 -6.95
N ALA A 168 -1.71 12.68 -7.63
CA ALA A 168 -2.40 13.92 -8.03
C ALA A 168 -1.43 14.94 -8.67
N GLY A 169 -0.51 14.48 -9.54
CA GLY A 169 0.48 15.29 -10.23
C GLY A 169 1.67 15.75 -9.36
N ARG A 170 1.72 15.37 -8.08
CA ARG A 170 2.84 15.65 -7.18
C ARG A 170 3.83 14.48 -7.22
N ALA A 171 5.05 14.72 -7.70
CA ALA A 171 6.15 13.76 -7.63
C ALA A 171 6.91 13.92 -6.32
N LEU A 172 7.30 12.80 -5.70
CA LEU A 172 8.04 12.74 -4.44
C LEU A 172 9.18 11.74 -4.56
N THR A 173 10.35 12.11 -4.10
CA THR A 173 11.44 11.16 -3.82
C THR A 173 11.13 10.36 -2.55
N GLY A 174 11.88 9.27 -2.30
CA GLY A 174 11.73 8.48 -1.08
C GLY A 174 11.91 9.29 0.21
N GLY A 175 12.90 10.21 0.21
CA GLY A 175 13.17 11.10 1.34
C GLY A 175 12.08 12.15 1.53
N GLU A 176 11.59 12.77 0.45
CA GLU A 176 10.49 13.75 0.50
C GLU A 176 9.19 13.12 0.98
N LEU A 177 8.86 11.92 0.50
CA LEU A 177 7.71 11.14 0.94
C LEU A 177 7.78 10.88 2.45
N LEU A 178 8.94 10.41 2.93
CA LEU A 178 9.13 10.13 4.36
C LEU A 178 9.06 11.40 5.21
N ALA A 179 9.65 12.51 4.74
CA ALA A 179 9.59 13.80 5.43
C ALA A 179 8.15 14.32 5.52
N ALA A 180 7.39 14.24 4.42
CA ALA A 180 5.98 14.62 4.39
C ALA A 180 5.13 13.74 5.33
N ALA A 181 5.34 12.42 5.32
CA ALA A 181 4.64 11.50 6.22
C ALA A 181 4.91 11.81 7.71
N ARG A 182 6.14 12.17 8.05
CA ARG A 182 6.51 12.59 9.41
C ARG A 182 5.88 13.92 9.80
N ALA A 183 5.83 14.88 8.89
CA ALA A 183 5.18 16.17 9.11
C ALA A 183 3.68 15.99 9.38
N ASP A 184 2.99 15.20 8.54
CA ASP A 184 1.57 14.91 8.70
C ASP A 184 1.29 14.12 10.00
N ALA A 185 2.18 13.21 10.38
CA ALA A 185 2.08 12.49 11.64
C ALA A 185 2.18 13.44 12.85
N ALA A 186 3.11 14.38 12.80
CA ALA A 186 3.29 15.40 13.86
C ALA A 186 2.09 16.35 13.93
N GLU A 187 1.57 16.81 12.78
CA GLU A 187 0.40 17.68 12.71
C GLU A 187 -0.83 17.01 13.30
N ARG A 188 -1.01 15.71 13.05
CA ARG A 188 -2.11 14.90 13.60
C ARG A 188 -1.88 14.47 15.06
N GLY A 189 -0.73 14.76 15.65
CA GLY A 189 -0.37 14.32 17.01
C GLY A 189 -0.14 12.80 17.12
N LEU A 190 0.16 12.11 16.02
CA LEU A 190 0.44 10.68 16.04
C LEU A 190 1.77 10.39 16.72
N GLY A 191 1.79 9.37 17.56
CA GLY A 191 2.98 8.86 18.23
C GLY A 191 3.03 7.33 18.23
N PRO A 192 4.07 6.75 18.84
CA PRO A 192 4.15 5.31 19.03
C PRO A 192 2.89 4.76 19.71
N GLY A 193 2.29 3.72 19.12
CA GLY A 193 1.02 3.15 19.60
C GLY A 193 -0.24 3.88 19.15
N ALA A 194 -0.15 4.99 18.39
CA ALA A 194 -1.30 5.60 17.77
C ALA A 194 -1.99 4.60 16.80
N ARG A 195 -3.32 4.62 16.79
CA ARG A 195 -4.14 3.83 15.87
C ARG A 195 -5.06 4.77 15.11
N LEU A 196 -4.71 5.08 13.86
CA LEU A 196 -5.43 6.02 13.01
C LEU A 196 -6.47 5.25 12.16
N MET A 197 -7.73 5.62 12.27
CA MET A 197 -8.75 5.17 11.31
C MET A 197 -8.84 6.19 10.17
N SER A 198 -8.73 5.71 8.94
CA SER A 198 -8.86 6.51 7.72
C SER A 198 -10.01 6.00 6.86
N LEU A 199 -10.88 6.93 6.42
CA LEU A 199 -11.94 6.69 5.45
C LEU A 199 -11.55 7.23 4.05
N ALA A 200 -10.41 7.93 3.95
CA ALA A 200 -9.98 8.58 2.73
C ALA A 200 -9.51 7.59 1.66
N GLY A 201 -9.78 7.91 0.40
CA GLY A 201 -9.23 7.21 -0.76
C GLY A 201 -7.72 7.47 -0.93
N TYR A 202 -7.10 6.73 -1.85
CA TYR A 202 -5.67 6.86 -2.18
C TYR A 202 -5.40 7.73 -3.42
N ASP A 203 -6.39 8.47 -3.86
CA ASP A 203 -6.34 9.41 -5.00
C ASP A 203 -5.60 10.73 -4.69
N SER A 204 -5.25 10.95 -3.44
CA SER A 204 -4.56 12.16 -2.96
C SER A 204 -3.44 11.83 -1.97
N TRP A 205 -2.48 12.75 -1.83
CA TRP A 205 -1.45 12.63 -0.79
C TRP A 205 -2.07 12.56 0.62
N ALA A 206 -3.09 13.34 0.90
CA ALA A 206 -3.74 13.36 2.22
C ALA A 206 -4.33 11.98 2.58
N GLY A 207 -4.96 11.31 1.61
CA GLY A 207 -5.51 9.97 1.79
C GLY A 207 -4.43 8.90 1.95
N LEU A 208 -3.40 8.91 1.09
CA LEU A 208 -2.25 8.00 1.21
C LEU A 208 -1.50 8.19 2.53
N SER A 209 -1.31 9.44 2.95
CA SER A 209 -0.65 9.77 4.21
C SER A 209 -1.44 9.24 5.40
N ALA A 210 -2.74 9.54 5.49
CA ALA A 210 -3.60 9.08 6.58
C ALA A 210 -3.81 7.55 6.55
N GLY A 211 -3.99 6.98 5.35
CA GLY A 211 -4.30 5.56 5.18
C GLY A 211 -3.08 4.63 5.23
N LEU A 212 -1.84 5.16 5.23
CA LEU A 212 -0.64 4.33 5.25
C LEU A 212 0.56 5.02 5.89
N TYR A 213 1.07 6.11 5.28
CA TYR A 213 2.43 6.58 5.56
C TYR A 213 2.58 7.29 6.91
N ALA A 214 1.66 8.19 7.29
CA ALA A 214 1.78 8.94 8.55
C ALA A 214 1.70 8.03 9.79
N PRO A 215 0.73 7.10 9.93
CA PRO A 215 0.73 6.17 11.07
C PRO A 215 1.97 5.28 11.12
N LEU A 216 2.48 4.79 9.97
CA LEU A 216 3.72 4.01 9.94
C LEU A 216 4.92 4.86 10.37
N ALA A 217 5.06 6.08 9.86
CA ALA A 217 6.14 7.01 10.21
C ALA A 217 6.13 7.39 11.70
N ALA A 218 4.95 7.42 12.33
CA ALA A 218 4.79 7.64 13.77
C ALA A 218 5.12 6.40 14.63
N GLY A 219 5.29 5.22 14.03
CA GLY A 219 5.37 3.94 14.76
C GLY A 219 4.00 3.47 15.29
N GLY A 220 2.93 3.94 14.68
CA GLY A 220 1.54 3.58 14.95
C GLY A 220 1.02 2.46 14.04
N SER A 221 -0.30 2.38 13.93
CA SER A 221 -1.04 1.44 13.08
C SER A 221 -2.23 2.13 12.40
N VAL A 222 -2.75 1.52 11.34
CA VAL A 222 -3.87 2.06 10.58
C VAL A 222 -5.07 1.11 10.57
N VAL A 223 -6.27 1.68 10.65
CA VAL A 223 -7.54 1.04 10.31
C VAL A 223 -8.04 1.71 9.04
N LEU A 224 -7.88 1.05 7.91
CA LEU A 224 -8.26 1.54 6.60
C LEU A 224 -9.68 1.07 6.28
N CYS A 225 -10.60 1.99 6.05
CA CYS A 225 -12.00 1.68 5.78
C CYS A 225 -12.39 2.15 4.37
N ARG A 226 -12.86 1.23 3.55
CA ARG A 226 -13.43 1.48 2.22
C ARG A 226 -14.95 1.37 2.28
N ASN A 227 -15.65 2.18 1.48
CA ASN A 227 -17.12 2.19 1.41
C ASN A 227 -17.80 2.45 2.78
N ALA A 228 -17.15 3.20 3.66
CA ALA A 228 -17.64 3.50 5.00
C ALA A 228 -18.89 4.40 5.01
N ASP A 229 -19.22 5.04 3.89
CA ASP A 229 -20.47 5.76 3.62
C ASP A 229 -21.72 4.84 3.72
N ARG A 230 -21.53 3.53 3.68
CA ARG A 230 -22.59 2.53 3.92
C ARG A 230 -22.92 2.32 5.40
N LEU A 231 -22.07 2.80 6.29
CA LEU A 231 -22.29 2.71 7.75
C LEU A 231 -23.10 3.90 8.23
N ASP A 232 -23.98 3.66 9.18
CA ASP A 232 -24.51 4.73 10.00
C ASP A 232 -23.50 5.21 11.05
N ALA A 233 -23.77 6.36 11.65
CA ALA A 233 -22.88 6.95 12.66
C ALA A 233 -22.67 6.05 13.89
N GLY A 234 -23.68 5.25 14.26
CA GLY A 234 -23.61 4.31 15.38
C GLY A 234 -22.65 3.15 15.09
N ALA A 235 -22.77 2.56 13.89
CA ALA A 235 -21.87 1.48 13.45
C ALA A 235 -20.42 1.95 13.32
N LEU A 236 -20.20 3.17 12.79
CA LEU A 236 -18.87 3.76 12.72
C LEU A 236 -18.28 4.02 14.12
N ALA A 237 -19.09 4.54 15.06
CA ALA A 237 -18.66 4.76 16.44
C ALA A 237 -18.29 3.43 17.13
N ALA A 238 -19.12 2.40 16.97
CA ALA A 238 -18.84 1.06 17.51
C ALA A 238 -17.54 0.45 16.93
N ARG A 239 -17.27 0.65 15.65
CA ARG A 239 -16.01 0.23 15.02
C ARG A 239 -14.82 0.96 15.63
N ARG A 240 -14.91 2.29 15.81
CA ARG A 240 -13.85 3.08 16.45
C ARG A 240 -13.52 2.56 17.84
N GLU A 241 -14.53 2.21 18.61
CA GLU A 241 -14.36 1.64 19.95
C GLU A 241 -13.74 0.24 19.90
N SER A 242 -14.29 -0.67 19.09
CA SER A 242 -13.82 -2.06 18.98
C SER A 242 -12.37 -2.15 18.47
N GLU A 243 -11.99 -1.29 17.53
CA GLU A 243 -10.64 -1.20 16.99
C GLU A 243 -9.69 -0.33 17.84
N ARG A 244 -10.17 0.22 18.97
CA ARG A 244 -9.39 1.09 19.87
C ARG A 244 -8.72 2.24 19.13
N VAL A 245 -9.48 2.89 18.24
CA VAL A 245 -9.02 4.02 17.44
C VAL A 245 -8.70 5.20 18.34
N THR A 246 -7.51 5.75 18.18
CA THR A 246 -7.04 6.94 18.92
C THR A 246 -7.16 8.22 18.10
N HIS A 247 -7.08 8.11 16.76
CA HIS A 247 -7.12 9.23 15.82
C HIS A 247 -8.02 8.87 14.63
N PHE A 248 -8.61 9.89 14.02
CA PHE A 248 -9.57 9.72 12.93
C PHE A 248 -9.26 10.69 11.77
N ALA A 249 -9.39 10.21 10.54
CA ALA A 249 -9.29 10.97 9.30
C ALA A 249 -10.42 10.55 8.34
N ASP A 250 -11.22 11.50 7.92
CA ASP A 250 -12.30 11.41 6.93
C ASP A 250 -11.89 12.03 5.59
#